data_6d1c0b7881f4bdfe5ce8536fb7e08d35
#
_entry.id   6d1c0b7881f4bdfe5ce8536fb7e08d35
#
_cell.length_a   1.000
_cell.length_b   1.000
_cell.length_c   1.000
_cell.angle_alpha   90.00
_cell.angle_beta   90.00
_cell.angle_gamma   90.00
#
_symmetry.space_group_name_H-M   'P 1'
#
loop_
_entity.id
_entity.type
_entity.pdbx_description
1 polymer ?
#
loop_
_entity_poly.entity_id
_entity_poly.type
_entity_poly.pdbx_seq_one_letter_code
_entity_poly.pdbx_strand_id
1 'polypeptide(L)'
;MSKNNKKNSLKYNLIRPISNEKWQPITIPLAAIIISFVAAAIVILLIGKNPFQAFYSLLQGSGILPKPSYAGYKSMLTDFLSLLNAMTPLVFASLAVAVAYRAGLFNIGVAGQMLVSGFLATIIVGYSGLDAYIAKPLVLVIGIIAGGLM
;
A
#
# COMPACT_ATOMS: atom_id res chain seq x y z
N MET A 1 -2.39 46.33 17.60
CA MET A 1 -2.59 44.90 18.01
C MET A 1 -2.00 43.99 16.92
N SER A 2 -0.95 43.32 17.26
CA SER A 2 0.15 42.84 16.42
C SER A 2 -0.23 41.69 15.49
N LYS A 3 0.22 41.77 14.21
CA LYS A 3 0.26 40.68 13.20
C LYS A 3 0.89 39.38 13.74
N ASN A 4 1.71 39.47 14.76
CA ASN A 4 2.40 38.35 15.42
C ASN A 4 1.43 37.44 16.21
N ASN A 5 0.36 37.97 16.75
CA ASN A 5 -0.60 37.20 17.55
C ASN A 5 -1.51 36.30 16.68
N LYS A 6 -1.79 36.76 15.44
CA LYS A 6 -2.58 35.98 14.47
C LYS A 6 -1.79 34.83 13.86
N LYS A 7 -0.48 35.01 13.66
CA LYS A 7 0.43 33.98 13.16
C LYS A 7 0.64 32.85 14.17
N ASN A 8 0.70 33.20 15.46
CA ASN A 8 0.83 32.24 16.56
C ASN A 8 -0.48 31.44 16.79
N SER A 9 -1.65 32.07 16.62
CA SER A 9 -2.93 31.40 16.75
C SER A 9 -3.20 30.39 15.61
N LEU A 10 -2.81 30.73 14.37
CA LEU A 10 -2.90 29.83 13.23
C LEU A 10 -1.96 28.62 13.39
N LYS A 11 -0.73 28.85 13.83
CA LYS A 11 0.24 27.79 14.12
C LYS A 11 -0.25 26.86 15.23
N TYR A 12 -0.84 27.43 16.27
CA TYR A 12 -1.40 26.67 17.39
C TYR A 12 -2.61 25.82 16.97
N ASN A 13 -3.51 26.37 16.15
CA ASN A 13 -4.70 25.67 15.67
C ASN A 13 -4.38 24.54 14.66
N LEU A 14 -3.29 24.68 13.87
CA LEU A 14 -2.80 23.65 12.96
C LEU A 14 -2.08 22.51 13.71
N ILE A 15 -1.40 22.82 14.81
CA ILE A 15 -0.64 21.82 15.57
C ILE A 15 -1.52 21.10 16.60
N ARG A 16 -2.58 21.74 17.07
CA ARG A 16 -3.48 21.22 18.13
C ARG A 16 -4.04 19.81 17.84
N PRO A 17 -4.55 19.47 16.62
CA PRO A 17 -5.03 18.11 16.33
C PRO A 17 -3.90 17.08 16.27
N ILE A 18 -2.67 17.49 15.92
CA ILE A 18 -1.49 16.63 15.88
C ILE A 18 -0.90 16.43 17.29
N SER A 19 -1.06 17.42 18.17
CA SER A 19 -0.56 17.40 19.55
C SER A 19 -1.45 16.65 20.54
N ASN A 20 -2.67 16.26 20.16
CA ASN A 20 -3.58 15.55 21.05
C ASN A 20 -3.34 14.05 20.96
N GLU A 21 -2.79 13.44 22.01
CA GLU A 21 -2.43 12.02 22.09
C GLU A 21 -3.56 11.07 21.65
N LYS A 22 -4.81 11.44 21.92
CA LYS A 22 -5.98 10.64 21.54
C LYS A 22 -6.20 10.56 20.03
N TRP A 23 -5.84 11.61 19.28
CA TRP A 23 -6.05 11.71 17.83
C TRP A 23 -4.79 11.46 17.00
N GLN A 24 -3.61 11.44 17.63
CA GLN A 24 -2.33 11.19 16.96
C GLN A 24 -2.32 9.93 16.06
N PRO A 25 -2.87 8.77 16.50
CA PRO A 25 -2.85 7.56 15.69
C PRO A 25 -3.59 7.69 14.35
N ILE A 26 -4.50 8.66 14.24
CA ILE A 26 -5.28 8.93 13.03
C ILE A 26 -4.72 10.12 12.26
N THR A 27 -4.37 11.22 12.97
CA THR A 27 -3.94 12.46 12.33
C THR A 27 -2.57 12.37 11.71
N ILE A 28 -1.62 11.64 12.30
CA ILE A 28 -0.28 11.49 11.76
C ILE A 28 -0.30 10.72 10.41
N PRO A 29 -0.93 9.53 10.30
CA PRO A 29 -1.03 8.85 9.02
C PRO A 29 -1.80 9.66 7.97
N LEU A 30 -2.87 10.35 8.36
CA LEU A 30 -3.64 11.16 7.43
C LEU A 30 -2.82 12.33 6.88
N ALA A 31 -2.07 13.02 7.75
CA ALA A 31 -1.17 14.09 7.35
C ALA A 31 -0.06 13.57 6.43
N ALA A 32 0.52 12.41 6.72
CA ALA A 32 1.53 11.77 5.88
C ALA A 32 0.99 11.45 4.47
N ILE A 33 -0.24 10.94 4.38
CA ILE A 33 -0.91 10.69 3.09
C ILE A 33 -1.08 11.98 2.31
N ILE A 34 -1.59 13.05 2.93
CA ILE A 34 -1.79 14.34 2.26
C ILE A 34 -0.46 14.91 1.76
N ILE A 35 0.59 14.90 2.60
CA ILE A 35 1.92 15.37 2.22
C ILE A 35 2.47 14.54 1.04
N SER A 36 2.27 13.23 1.05
CA SER A 36 2.70 12.34 -0.03
C SER A 36 1.99 12.64 -1.35
N PHE A 37 0.68 12.91 -1.30
CA PHE A 37 -0.08 13.33 -2.49
C PHE A 37 0.41 14.67 -3.05
N VAL A 38 0.71 15.64 -2.17
CA VAL A 38 1.28 16.94 -2.59
C VAL A 38 2.66 16.75 -3.21
N ALA A 39 3.53 15.94 -2.60
CA ALA A 39 4.85 15.63 -3.15
C ALA A 39 4.73 14.94 -4.51
N ALA A 40 3.85 13.95 -4.65
CA ALA A 40 3.57 13.29 -5.92
C ALA A 40 3.08 14.28 -6.99
N ALA A 41 2.18 15.21 -6.63
CA ALA A 41 1.69 16.24 -7.55
C ALA A 41 2.82 17.15 -8.04
N ILE A 42 3.74 17.53 -7.16
CA ILE A 42 4.91 18.35 -7.53
C ILE A 42 5.80 17.58 -8.53
N VAL A 43 6.09 16.30 -8.27
CA VAL A 43 6.89 15.47 -9.18
C VAL A 43 6.21 15.34 -10.55
N ILE A 44 4.89 15.10 -10.59
CA ILE A 44 4.13 15.01 -11.84
C ILE A 44 4.19 16.31 -12.63
N LEU A 45 4.11 17.48 -11.95
CA LEU A 45 4.26 18.79 -12.58
C LEU A 45 5.67 18.99 -13.15
N LEU A 46 6.72 18.56 -12.43
CA LEU A 46 8.11 18.66 -12.90
C LEU A 46 8.36 17.82 -14.17
N ILE A 47 7.64 16.71 -14.33
CA ILE A 47 7.68 15.87 -15.55
C ILE A 47 6.84 16.49 -16.69
N GLY A 48 6.18 17.62 -16.46
CA GLY A 48 5.34 18.31 -17.48
C GLY A 48 3.97 17.67 -17.67
N LYS A 49 3.47 16.89 -16.70
CA LYS A 49 2.15 16.24 -16.74
C LYS A 49 1.17 16.91 -15.79
N ASN A 50 -0.13 16.75 -16.07
CA ASN A 50 -1.18 17.30 -15.22
C ASN A 50 -1.45 16.35 -14.04
N PRO A 51 -1.23 16.76 -12.77
CA PRO A 51 -1.46 15.90 -11.60
C PRO A 51 -2.93 15.53 -11.42
N PHE A 52 -3.87 16.41 -11.74
CA PHE A 52 -5.30 16.08 -11.67
C PHE A 52 -5.67 14.94 -12.61
N GLN A 53 -5.17 14.95 -13.83
CA GLN A 53 -5.38 13.88 -14.79
C GLN A 53 -4.71 12.57 -14.33
N ALA A 54 -3.53 12.65 -13.74
CA ALA A 54 -2.83 11.49 -13.21
C ALA A 54 -3.61 10.85 -12.04
N PHE A 55 -4.09 11.64 -11.08
CA PHE A 55 -4.91 11.14 -9.97
C PHE A 55 -6.27 10.62 -10.44
N TYR A 56 -6.90 11.28 -11.42
CA TYR A 56 -8.12 10.79 -12.03
C TYR A 56 -7.91 9.42 -12.69
N SER A 57 -6.82 9.25 -13.45
CA SER A 57 -6.45 7.97 -14.07
C SER A 57 -6.16 6.88 -13.03
N LEU A 58 -5.59 7.25 -11.86
CA LEU A 58 -5.37 6.33 -10.75
C LEU A 58 -6.71 5.83 -10.18
N LEU A 59 -7.69 6.72 -10.00
CA LEU A 59 -9.04 6.35 -9.56
C LEU A 59 -9.76 5.47 -10.59
N GLN A 60 -9.55 5.72 -11.87
CA GLN A 60 -10.06 4.86 -12.95
C GLN A 60 -9.37 3.48 -12.93
N GLY A 61 -8.05 3.45 -12.72
CA GLY A 61 -7.27 2.21 -12.62
C GLY A 61 -7.65 1.33 -11.43
N SER A 62 -8.06 1.95 -10.33
CA SER A 62 -8.53 1.25 -9.12
C SER A 62 -9.96 0.70 -9.22
N GLY A 63 -10.70 1.00 -10.29
CA GLY A 63 -12.11 0.61 -10.42
C GLY A 63 -13.08 1.41 -9.56
N ILE A 64 -12.65 2.58 -9.03
CA ILE A 64 -13.54 3.52 -8.32
C ILE A 64 -14.31 4.39 -9.33
N LEU A 65 -13.66 4.75 -10.43
CA LEU A 65 -14.25 5.51 -11.51
C LEU A 65 -14.24 4.70 -12.82
N PRO A 66 -15.29 4.84 -13.67
CA PRO A 66 -15.33 4.14 -14.95
C PRO A 66 -14.28 4.69 -15.92
N LYS A 67 -13.68 3.80 -16.71
CA LYS A 67 -12.83 4.15 -17.84
C LYS A 67 -13.67 4.47 -19.09
N PRO A 68 -13.17 5.28 -20.04
CA PRO A 68 -13.86 5.59 -21.28
C PRO A 68 -14.11 4.35 -22.16
N SER A 69 -13.21 3.36 -22.10
CA SER A 69 -13.36 2.09 -22.79
C SER A 69 -12.75 0.95 -22.00
N TYR A 70 -13.43 -0.20 -22.03
CA TYR A 70 -12.95 -1.45 -21.46
C TYR A 70 -12.75 -2.47 -22.60
N ALA A 71 -11.73 -3.30 -22.49
CA ALA A 71 -11.61 -4.49 -23.34
C ALA A 71 -12.77 -5.47 -23.01
N GLY A 72 -13.25 -6.21 -23.97
CA GLY A 72 -14.51 -6.93 -23.96
C GLY A 72 -14.91 -7.74 -22.71
N TYR A 73 -13.93 -8.23 -21.92
CA TYR A 73 -14.18 -8.97 -20.67
C TYR A 73 -13.80 -8.17 -19.40
N LYS A 74 -13.32 -6.93 -19.54
CA LYS A 74 -12.95 -6.05 -18.42
C LYS A 74 -14.10 -5.10 -18.09
N SER A 75 -14.24 -4.81 -16.82
CA SER A 75 -15.23 -3.89 -16.29
C SER A 75 -14.65 -3.14 -15.09
N MET A 76 -15.35 -2.14 -14.61
CA MET A 76 -15.03 -1.43 -13.37
C MET A 76 -14.88 -2.41 -12.19
N LEU A 77 -15.72 -3.43 -12.11
CA LEU A 77 -15.64 -4.48 -11.09
C LEU A 77 -14.35 -5.31 -11.23
N THR A 78 -13.93 -5.64 -12.45
CA THR A 78 -12.68 -6.36 -12.70
C THR A 78 -11.46 -5.56 -12.23
N ASP A 79 -11.45 -4.25 -12.47
CA ASP A 79 -10.39 -3.36 -12.00
C ASP A 79 -10.37 -3.29 -10.47
N PHE A 80 -11.53 -3.18 -9.84
CA PHE A 80 -11.64 -3.16 -8.37
C PHE A 80 -11.20 -4.49 -7.73
N LEU A 81 -11.59 -5.62 -8.30
CA LEU A 81 -11.14 -6.93 -7.83
C LEU A 81 -9.63 -7.11 -8.03
N SER A 82 -9.07 -6.56 -9.10
CA SER A 82 -7.62 -6.54 -9.34
C SER A 82 -6.89 -5.70 -8.30
N LEU A 83 -7.45 -4.56 -7.91
CA LEU A 83 -6.92 -3.75 -6.81
C LEU A 83 -6.92 -4.54 -5.49
N LEU A 84 -8.03 -5.19 -5.13
CA LEU A 84 -8.11 -6.01 -3.92
C LEU A 84 -7.09 -7.16 -3.93
N ASN A 85 -6.93 -7.81 -5.08
CA ASN A 85 -5.93 -8.85 -5.26
C ASN A 85 -4.49 -8.32 -5.04
N ALA A 86 -4.17 -7.16 -5.61
CA ALA A 86 -2.87 -6.51 -5.43
C ALA A 86 -2.64 -6.03 -3.97
N MET A 87 -3.70 -5.63 -3.26
CA MET A 87 -3.62 -5.23 -1.86
C MET A 87 -3.39 -6.39 -0.90
N THR A 88 -3.82 -7.60 -1.25
CA THR A 88 -3.76 -8.78 -0.37
C THR A 88 -2.35 -9.02 0.21
N PRO A 89 -1.28 -9.16 -0.60
CA PRO A 89 0.07 -9.37 -0.05
C PRO A 89 0.56 -8.20 0.80
N LEU A 90 0.15 -6.97 0.49
CA LEU A 90 0.53 -5.78 1.27
C LEU A 90 -0.13 -5.77 2.66
N VAL A 91 -1.38 -6.20 2.75
CA VAL A 91 -2.10 -6.33 4.03
C VAL A 91 -1.42 -7.38 4.91
N PHE A 92 -1.08 -8.55 4.38
CA PHE A 92 -0.37 -9.58 5.13
C PHE A 92 1.05 -9.13 5.55
N ALA A 93 1.78 -8.45 4.68
CA ALA A 93 3.08 -7.87 5.01
C ALA A 93 2.97 -6.83 6.13
N SER A 94 1.99 -5.94 6.05
CA SER A 94 1.74 -4.93 7.09
C SER A 94 1.37 -5.57 8.43
N LEU A 95 0.57 -6.63 8.41
CA LEU A 95 0.19 -7.38 9.61
C LEU A 95 1.41 -8.06 10.23
N ALA A 96 2.28 -8.68 9.44
CA ALA A 96 3.52 -9.31 9.91
C ALA A 96 4.44 -8.29 10.61
N VAL A 97 4.61 -7.10 10.02
CA VAL A 97 5.36 -6.00 10.65
C VAL A 97 4.70 -5.53 11.94
N ALA A 98 3.38 -5.38 11.95
CA ALA A 98 2.65 -4.93 13.14
C ALA A 98 2.77 -5.92 14.31
N VAL A 99 2.70 -7.23 14.04
CA VAL A 99 2.86 -8.29 15.05
C VAL A 99 4.29 -8.29 15.59
N ALA A 100 5.30 -8.23 14.71
CA ALA A 100 6.71 -8.16 15.11
C ALA A 100 6.97 -6.93 16.00
N TYR A 101 6.44 -5.78 15.61
CA TYR A 101 6.60 -4.54 16.37
C TYR A 101 5.97 -4.62 17.77
N ARG A 102 4.78 -5.24 17.90
CA ARG A 102 4.14 -5.48 19.20
C ARG A 102 4.92 -6.46 20.07
N ALA A 103 5.66 -7.39 19.48
CA ALA A 103 6.55 -8.31 20.19
C ALA A 103 7.90 -7.66 20.57
N GLY A 104 8.10 -6.38 20.29
CA GLY A 104 9.36 -5.68 20.55
C GLY A 104 10.47 -6.02 19.54
N LEU A 105 10.11 -6.66 18.42
CA LEU A 105 11.02 -7.03 17.34
C LEU A 105 10.87 -6.05 16.18
N PHE A 106 12.00 -5.66 15.58
CA PHE A 106 11.99 -4.83 14.38
C PHE A 106 12.27 -5.67 13.15
N ASN A 107 11.22 -6.04 12.41
CA ASN A 107 11.35 -6.87 11.22
C ASN A 107 11.49 -6.00 9.96
N ILE A 108 12.74 -5.84 9.50
CA ILE A 108 13.07 -5.18 8.22
C ILE A 108 13.04 -6.20 7.07
N GLY A 109 12.99 -7.49 7.37
CA GLY A 109 13.17 -8.59 6.43
C GLY A 109 11.93 -8.96 5.60
N VAL A 110 10.76 -8.35 5.83
CA VAL A 110 9.49 -8.76 5.19
C VAL A 110 9.59 -8.81 3.65
N ALA A 111 10.24 -7.84 3.03
CA ALA A 111 10.42 -7.82 1.58
C ALA A 111 11.29 -9.00 1.11
N GLY A 112 12.37 -9.32 1.83
CA GLY A 112 13.23 -10.48 1.57
C GLY A 112 12.49 -11.80 1.77
N GLN A 113 11.72 -11.91 2.86
CA GLN A 113 10.89 -13.09 3.15
C GLN A 113 9.87 -13.36 2.02
N MET A 114 9.19 -12.33 1.54
CA MET A 114 8.26 -12.43 0.42
C MET A 114 8.96 -12.84 -0.88
N LEU A 115 10.13 -12.26 -1.17
CA LEU A 115 10.89 -12.56 -2.38
C LEU A 115 11.41 -14.00 -2.38
N VAL A 116 12.02 -14.46 -1.29
CA VAL A 116 12.54 -15.82 -1.17
C VAL A 116 11.42 -16.85 -1.20
N SER A 117 10.32 -16.60 -0.51
CA SER A 117 9.15 -17.47 -0.53
C SER A 117 8.57 -17.61 -1.93
N GLY A 118 8.40 -16.50 -2.65
CA GLY A 118 7.91 -16.51 -4.02
C GLY A 118 8.87 -17.19 -5.00
N PHE A 119 10.16 -16.96 -4.85
CA PHE A 119 11.21 -17.56 -5.66
C PHE A 119 11.24 -19.09 -5.50
N LEU A 120 11.29 -19.58 -4.27
CA LEU A 120 11.29 -21.02 -3.99
C LEU A 120 10.00 -21.70 -4.44
N ALA A 121 8.85 -21.07 -4.19
CA ALA A 121 7.57 -21.60 -4.68
C ALA A 121 7.54 -21.70 -6.21
N THR A 122 8.07 -20.70 -6.92
CA THR A 122 8.13 -20.70 -8.38
C THR A 122 9.06 -21.80 -8.90
N ILE A 123 10.25 -21.97 -8.30
CA ILE A 123 11.20 -23.01 -8.76
C ILE A 123 10.65 -24.41 -8.46
N ILE A 124 10.18 -24.66 -7.23
CA ILE A 124 9.82 -26.01 -6.80
C ILE A 124 8.49 -26.43 -7.43
N VAL A 125 7.50 -25.54 -7.47
CA VAL A 125 6.16 -25.88 -7.93
C VAL A 125 5.91 -25.47 -9.38
N GLY A 126 6.39 -24.28 -9.78
CA GLY A 126 6.15 -23.76 -11.12
C GLY A 126 6.75 -24.61 -12.24
N TYR A 127 7.86 -25.30 -11.96
CA TYR A 127 8.53 -26.21 -12.92
C TYR A 127 8.22 -27.68 -12.69
N SER A 128 7.41 -28.05 -11.69
CA SER A 128 7.14 -29.45 -11.33
C SER A 128 6.15 -30.15 -12.24
N GLY A 129 5.37 -29.42 -13.05
CA GLY A 129 4.28 -29.98 -13.86
C GLY A 129 3.12 -30.58 -13.07
N LEU A 130 3.01 -30.25 -11.76
CA LEU A 130 1.96 -30.76 -10.89
C LEU A 130 0.59 -30.14 -11.22
N ASP A 131 -0.45 -30.96 -11.06
CA ASP A 131 -1.83 -30.49 -11.18
C ASP A 131 -2.14 -29.37 -10.18
N ALA A 132 -3.00 -28.43 -10.59
CA ALA A 132 -3.35 -27.26 -9.81
C ALA A 132 -3.89 -27.59 -8.40
N TYR A 133 -4.54 -28.74 -8.23
CA TYR A 133 -5.07 -29.20 -6.94
C TYR A 133 -3.96 -29.52 -5.93
N ILE A 134 -2.81 -30.00 -6.40
CA ILE A 134 -1.63 -30.30 -5.57
C ILE A 134 -0.70 -29.09 -5.50
N ALA A 135 -0.52 -28.40 -6.61
CA ALA A 135 0.37 -27.23 -6.72
C ALA A 135 -0.03 -26.10 -5.77
N LYS A 136 -1.31 -25.75 -5.69
CA LYS A 136 -1.78 -24.64 -4.84
C LYS A 136 -1.48 -24.82 -3.35
N PRO A 137 -1.85 -25.94 -2.69
CA PRO A 137 -1.51 -26.12 -1.28
C PRO A 137 0.01 -26.24 -1.07
N LEU A 138 0.73 -26.83 -2.02
CA LEU A 138 2.19 -26.97 -1.93
C LEU A 138 2.91 -25.61 -1.98
N VAL A 139 2.49 -24.69 -2.84
CA VAL A 139 2.97 -23.28 -2.87
C VAL A 139 2.80 -22.62 -1.51
N LEU A 140 1.64 -22.81 -0.87
CA LEU A 140 1.35 -22.22 0.43
C LEU A 140 2.27 -22.78 1.52
N VAL A 141 2.46 -24.11 1.56
CA VAL A 141 3.37 -24.75 2.52
C VAL A 141 4.82 -24.30 2.32
N ILE A 142 5.31 -24.28 1.09
CA ILE A 142 6.65 -23.81 0.77
C ILE A 142 6.81 -22.34 1.16
N GLY A 143 5.81 -21.51 0.86
CA GLY A 143 5.82 -20.10 1.20
C GLY A 143 5.92 -19.85 2.71
N ILE A 144 5.16 -20.61 3.51
CA ILE A 144 5.19 -20.51 4.98
C ILE A 144 6.56 -20.94 5.52
N ILE A 145 7.09 -22.08 5.06
CA ILE A 145 8.38 -22.61 5.52
C ILE A 145 9.52 -21.66 5.12
N ALA A 146 9.58 -21.27 3.86
CA ALA A 146 10.63 -20.40 3.35
C ALA A 146 10.60 -19.01 3.98
N GLY A 147 9.41 -18.42 4.16
CA GLY A 147 9.25 -17.13 4.82
C GLY A 147 9.54 -17.17 6.32
N GLY A 148 9.27 -18.30 6.98
CA GLY A 148 9.53 -18.47 8.40
C GLY A 148 10.98 -18.80 8.74
N LEU A 149 11.75 -19.33 7.80
CA LEU A 149 13.18 -19.62 7.97
C LEU A 149 14.09 -18.41 7.68
N MET A 150 13.56 -17.39 7.03
CA MET A 150 14.25 -16.15 6.65
C MET A 150 14.07 -15.06 7.73
#